data_f7aa5f09c4b9bbe988d2c45bfdc4869d
#
_entry.id   f7aa5f09c4b9bbe988d2c45bfdc4869d
#
_cell.length_a   1.000
_cell.length_b   1.000
_cell.length_c   1.000
_cell.angle_alpha   90.00
_cell.angle_beta   90.00
_cell.angle_gamma   90.00
#
_symmetry.space_group_name_H-M   'P 1'
#
loop_
_entity.id
_entity.type
_entity.pdbx_description
1 polymer ?
#
loop_
_entity_poly.entity_id
_entity_poly.type
_entity_poly.pdbx_seq_one_letter_code
_entity_poly.pdbx_strand_id
1 'polypeptide(L)'
;MVPVGSPYFADYMLRLLIEMGRAEEAQSIIQERWGEFSRQGGTSVWEVWDMEQSLSHAWSCAPVPLAAHYFLGVHQRDSDLGENYWILPIAGSLRTVRGRVMTKYGAVHVEWKT
;
A
#
# COMPACT_ATOMS: atom_id res chain seq x y z
N MET A 1 -9.43 -11.02 -15.87
CA MET A 1 -9.06 -10.86 -14.44
C MET A 1 -10.32 -10.96 -13.61
N VAL A 2 -10.35 -11.75 -12.54
CA VAL A 2 -11.50 -11.82 -11.65
C VAL A 2 -11.64 -10.46 -10.92
N PRO A 3 -12.81 -9.82 -10.94
CA PRO A 3 -13.00 -8.56 -10.24
C PRO A 3 -12.71 -8.73 -8.74
N VAL A 4 -11.95 -7.82 -8.16
CA VAL A 4 -11.72 -7.80 -6.71
C VAL A 4 -13.00 -7.38 -6.04
N GLY A 5 -13.57 -8.23 -5.19
CA GLY A 5 -14.89 -8.04 -4.60
C GLY A 5 -15.00 -6.81 -3.69
N SER A 6 -13.93 -6.43 -3.00
CA SER A 6 -13.93 -5.25 -2.11
C SER A 6 -12.51 -4.70 -1.89
N PRO A 7 -12.38 -3.43 -1.45
CA PRO A 7 -11.09 -2.84 -1.06
C PRO A 7 -10.39 -3.64 0.05
N TYR A 8 -11.15 -4.21 0.99
CA TYR A 8 -10.61 -5.06 2.05
C TYR A 8 -9.92 -6.31 1.50
N PHE A 9 -10.60 -7.05 0.61
CA PHE A 9 -10.03 -8.26 0.00
C PHE A 9 -8.85 -7.94 -0.92
N ALA A 10 -8.85 -6.77 -1.51
CA ALA A 10 -7.76 -6.33 -2.39
C ALA A 10 -6.39 -6.27 -1.68
N ASP A 11 -6.34 -6.01 -0.38
CA ASP A 11 -5.07 -6.02 0.38
C ASP A 11 -4.34 -7.35 0.23
N TYR A 12 -5.02 -8.46 0.43
CA TYR A 12 -4.43 -9.80 0.31
C TYR A 12 -3.93 -10.09 -1.11
N MET A 13 -4.71 -9.71 -2.10
CA MET A 13 -4.34 -9.89 -3.50
C MET A 13 -3.13 -9.03 -3.89
N LEU A 14 -3.10 -7.77 -3.47
CA LEU A 14 -1.99 -6.85 -3.76
C LEU A 14 -0.68 -7.34 -3.13
N ARG A 15 -0.71 -7.80 -1.89
CA ARG A 15 0.45 -8.42 -1.23
C ARG A 15 0.97 -9.61 -2.02
N LEU A 16 0.09 -10.52 -2.38
CA LEU A 16 0.45 -11.70 -3.16
C LEU A 16 1.09 -11.32 -4.49
N LEU A 17 0.52 -10.36 -5.23
CA LEU A 17 1.09 -9.89 -6.49
C LEU A 17 2.50 -9.33 -6.31
N ILE A 18 2.73 -8.49 -5.29
CA ILE A 18 4.04 -7.91 -5.03
C ILE A 18 5.05 -9.00 -4.67
N GLU A 19 4.70 -9.93 -3.81
CA GLU A 19 5.58 -11.02 -3.37
C GLU A 19 5.89 -12.02 -4.49
N MET A 20 5.00 -12.15 -5.48
CA MET A 20 5.23 -12.90 -6.71
C MET A 20 6.07 -12.15 -7.77
N GLY A 21 6.59 -10.97 -7.45
CA GLY A 21 7.37 -10.15 -8.39
C GLY A 21 6.52 -9.36 -9.39
N ARG A 22 5.20 -9.23 -9.16
CA ARG A 22 4.24 -8.52 -10.02
C ARG A 22 3.87 -7.15 -9.45
N ALA A 23 4.88 -6.41 -8.95
CA ALA A 23 4.68 -5.13 -8.28
C ALA A 23 4.04 -4.07 -9.18
N GLU A 24 4.40 -4.02 -10.46
CA GLU A 24 3.82 -3.08 -11.44
C GLU A 24 2.31 -3.28 -11.61
N GLU A 25 1.87 -4.51 -11.63
CA GLU A 25 0.44 -4.83 -11.71
C GLU A 25 -0.31 -4.42 -10.45
N ALA A 26 0.28 -4.66 -9.27
CA ALA A 26 -0.29 -4.20 -8.01
C ALA A 26 -0.40 -2.66 -7.97
N GLN A 27 0.63 -1.95 -8.43
CA GLN A 27 0.64 -0.49 -8.53
C GLN A 27 -0.46 0.02 -9.47
N SER A 28 -0.65 -0.63 -10.62
CA SER A 28 -1.71 -0.28 -11.57
C SER A 28 -3.09 -0.45 -10.97
N ILE A 29 -3.33 -1.54 -10.25
CA ILE A 29 -4.60 -1.80 -9.57
C ILE A 29 -4.87 -0.73 -8.48
N ILE A 30 -3.85 -0.38 -7.69
CA ILE A 30 -3.98 0.69 -6.69
C ILE A 30 -4.35 2.01 -7.36
N GLN A 31 -3.65 2.38 -8.41
CA GLN A 31 -3.88 3.64 -9.12
C GLN A 31 -5.27 3.68 -9.77
N GLU A 32 -5.72 2.59 -10.35
CA GLU A 32 -7.04 2.49 -10.97
C GLU A 32 -8.15 2.52 -9.93
N ARG A 33 -8.11 1.61 -8.95
CA ARG A 33 -9.23 1.38 -8.02
C ARG A 33 -9.33 2.45 -6.95
N TRP A 34 -8.25 2.74 -6.24
CA TRP A 34 -8.27 3.81 -5.22
C TRP A 34 -8.27 5.21 -5.84
N GLY A 35 -7.68 5.35 -7.03
CA GLY A 35 -7.78 6.59 -7.81
C GLY A 35 -9.22 6.93 -8.17
N GLU A 36 -10.10 5.94 -8.34
CA GLU A 36 -11.51 6.17 -8.60
C GLU A 36 -12.23 6.88 -7.45
N PHE A 37 -11.91 6.57 -6.20
CA PHE A 37 -12.46 7.30 -5.06
C PHE A 37 -12.22 8.81 -5.16
N SER A 38 -10.99 9.19 -5.51
CA SER A 38 -10.62 10.60 -5.70
C SER A 38 -11.31 11.22 -6.93
N ARG A 39 -11.37 10.51 -8.04
CA ARG A 39 -12.04 11.00 -9.27
C ARG A 39 -13.52 11.26 -9.07
N GLN A 40 -14.18 10.50 -8.21
CA GLN A 40 -15.57 10.68 -7.85
C GLN A 40 -15.77 11.69 -6.70
N GLY A 41 -14.74 12.46 -6.32
CA GLY A 41 -14.80 13.50 -5.30
C GLY A 41 -14.74 12.99 -3.86
N GLY A 42 -14.34 11.74 -3.65
CA GLY A 42 -14.14 11.17 -2.32
C GLY A 42 -12.96 11.84 -1.60
N THR A 43 -13.15 12.12 -0.33
CA THR A 43 -12.12 12.68 0.57
C THR A 43 -11.57 11.62 1.52
N SER A 44 -12.09 10.40 1.43
CA SER A 44 -11.67 9.24 2.21
C SER A 44 -11.78 7.98 1.34
N VAL A 45 -11.35 6.84 1.89
CA VAL A 45 -11.50 5.52 1.27
C VAL A 45 -12.84 4.91 1.66
N TRP A 46 -13.50 4.26 0.70
CA TRP A 46 -14.85 3.73 0.87
C TRP A 46 -14.83 2.25 1.25
N GLU A 47 -15.90 1.80 1.89
CA GLU A 47 -16.08 0.41 2.32
C GLU A 47 -16.08 -0.58 1.14
N VAL A 48 -16.76 -0.20 0.07
CA VAL A 48 -16.87 -0.93 -1.20
C VAL A 48 -16.41 -0.04 -2.36
N TRP A 49 -16.42 -0.57 -3.59
CA TRP A 49 -15.92 0.15 -4.77
C TRP A 49 -16.84 1.23 -5.32
N ASP A 50 -18.02 1.40 -4.75
CA ASP A 50 -19.01 2.40 -5.11
C ASP A 50 -19.50 3.18 -3.88
N MET A 51 -20.49 4.06 -4.05
CA MET A 51 -21.03 4.88 -2.98
C MET A 51 -22.20 4.24 -2.22
N GLU A 52 -22.43 2.95 -2.34
CA GLU A 52 -23.58 2.28 -1.76
C GLU A 52 -23.45 2.00 -0.25
N GLN A 53 -22.22 2.05 0.28
CA GLN A 53 -21.91 1.77 1.67
C GLN A 53 -21.17 2.95 2.33
N SER A 54 -20.47 2.71 3.44
CA SER A 54 -19.73 3.74 4.15
C SER A 54 -18.68 4.42 3.26
N LEU A 55 -18.70 5.74 3.19
CA LEU A 55 -17.74 6.56 2.45
C LEU A 55 -16.48 6.93 3.26
N SER A 56 -16.32 6.33 4.44
CA SER A 56 -15.10 6.45 5.26
C SER A 56 -14.89 5.15 6.03
N HIS A 57 -14.06 4.26 5.49
CA HIS A 57 -13.87 2.92 6.04
C HIS A 57 -12.40 2.53 6.09
N ALA A 58 -11.85 2.42 7.30
CA ALA A 58 -10.42 2.24 7.54
C ALA A 58 -9.84 0.94 6.93
N TRP A 59 -10.61 -0.13 6.83
CA TRP A 59 -10.12 -1.38 6.23
C TRP A 59 -9.74 -1.26 4.74
N SER A 60 -10.16 -0.17 4.10
CA SER A 60 -9.83 0.13 2.71
C SER A 60 -8.52 0.92 2.54
N CYS A 61 -7.79 1.15 3.61
CA CYS A 61 -6.51 1.89 3.59
C CYS A 61 -5.30 1.05 3.15
N ALA A 62 -5.50 -0.13 2.57
CA ALA A 62 -4.44 -1.04 2.15
C ALA A 62 -3.25 -0.39 1.40
N PRO A 63 -3.43 0.57 0.48
CA PRO A 63 -2.29 1.18 -0.21
C PRO A 63 -1.27 1.86 0.71
N VAL A 64 -1.69 2.36 1.88
CA VAL A 64 -0.78 3.06 2.80
C VAL A 64 0.25 2.12 3.44
N PRO A 65 -0.15 1.03 4.14
CA PRO A 65 0.82 0.08 4.68
C PRO A 65 1.59 -0.66 3.58
N LEU A 66 0.98 -0.93 2.42
CA LEU A 66 1.69 -1.54 1.29
C LEU A 66 2.80 -0.63 0.76
N ALA A 67 2.51 0.68 0.62
CA ALA A 67 3.51 1.65 0.19
C ALA A 67 4.68 1.75 1.18
N ALA A 68 4.41 1.77 2.47
CA ALA A 68 5.43 1.82 3.51
C ALA A 68 6.29 0.54 3.52
N HIS A 69 5.65 -0.62 3.46
CA HIS A 69 6.32 -1.91 3.57
C HIS A 69 7.09 -2.28 2.30
N TYR A 70 6.45 -2.21 1.14
CA TYR A 70 7.05 -2.70 -0.10
C TYR A 70 7.72 -1.59 -0.93
N PHE A 71 7.05 -0.47 -1.18
CA PHE A 71 7.58 0.53 -2.11
C PHE A 71 8.59 1.46 -1.43
N LEU A 72 8.35 1.89 -0.21
CA LEU A 72 9.35 2.56 0.61
C LEU A 72 10.37 1.55 1.14
N GLY A 73 9.94 0.31 1.38
CA GLY A 73 10.76 -0.83 1.72
C GLY A 73 11.13 -0.93 3.20
N VAL A 74 10.36 -0.34 4.10
CA VAL A 74 10.64 -0.41 5.54
C VAL A 74 10.01 -1.69 6.11
N HIS A 75 10.85 -2.67 6.38
CA HIS A 75 10.45 -3.97 6.93
C HIS A 75 10.85 -4.07 8.39
N GLN A 76 9.91 -4.46 9.23
CA GLN A 76 10.16 -4.83 10.62
C GLN A 76 10.36 -6.34 10.72
N ARG A 77 11.30 -6.78 11.54
CA ARG A 77 11.49 -8.21 11.80
C ARG A 77 10.55 -8.65 12.91
N ASP A 78 9.65 -9.57 12.61
CA ASP A 78 8.64 -10.04 13.57
C ASP A 78 9.27 -10.78 14.77
N SER A 79 10.40 -11.44 14.55
CA SER A 79 11.06 -12.27 15.58
C SER A 79 11.79 -11.49 16.67
N ASP A 80 11.98 -10.19 16.53
CA ASP A 80 12.75 -9.37 17.48
C ASP A 80 11.95 -8.18 18.05
N LEU A 81 10.61 -8.25 17.99
CA LEU A 81 9.70 -7.23 18.52
C LEU A 81 9.97 -5.81 17.97
N GLY A 82 10.47 -5.73 16.75
CA GLY A 82 10.77 -4.48 16.07
C GLY A 82 12.07 -3.82 16.56
N GLU A 83 13.05 -4.58 17.01
CA GLU A 83 14.36 -4.05 17.36
C GLU A 83 15.20 -3.74 16.11
N ASN A 84 14.98 -4.50 15.03
CA ASN A 84 15.68 -4.29 13.77
C ASN A 84 14.72 -3.99 12.65
N TYR A 85 15.16 -3.12 11.73
CA TYR A 85 14.46 -2.76 10.51
C TYR A 85 15.36 -3.00 9.32
N TRP A 86 14.74 -3.43 8.23
CA TRP A 86 15.41 -3.62 6.95
C TRP A 86 14.85 -2.61 5.95
N ILE A 87 15.72 -2.10 5.09
CA ILE A 87 15.29 -1.23 3.99
C ILE A 87 15.49 -1.99 2.69
N LEU A 88 14.41 -2.52 2.14
CA LEU A 88 14.39 -3.38 0.96
C LEU A 88 13.25 -2.94 0.01
N PRO A 89 13.42 -1.83 -0.72
CA PRO A 89 12.38 -1.30 -1.58
C PRO A 89 12.16 -2.14 -2.83
N ILE A 90 10.91 -2.21 -3.27
CA ILE A 90 10.49 -2.79 -4.55
C ILE A 90 10.00 -1.65 -5.43
N ALA A 91 10.71 -1.38 -6.51
CA ALA A 91 10.39 -0.23 -7.36
C ALA A 91 9.12 -0.43 -8.21
N GLY A 92 8.98 -1.59 -8.87
CA GLY A 92 7.97 -1.76 -9.91
C GLY A 92 8.15 -0.69 -10.99
N SER A 93 7.08 0.07 -11.28
CA SER A 93 7.10 1.20 -12.22
C SER A 93 7.57 2.53 -11.61
N LEU A 94 7.79 2.58 -10.29
CA LEU A 94 8.17 3.80 -9.59
C LEU A 94 9.63 4.17 -9.87
N ARG A 95 9.88 5.46 -10.06
CA ARG A 95 11.23 6.01 -10.32
C ARG A 95 11.84 6.67 -9.10
N THR A 96 11.00 7.18 -8.22
CA THR A 96 11.42 7.85 -6.99
C THR A 96 10.36 7.61 -5.93
N VAL A 97 10.78 7.26 -4.74
CA VAL A 97 9.91 7.14 -3.57
C VAL A 97 10.57 7.85 -2.40
N ARG A 98 9.76 8.60 -1.67
CA ARG A 98 10.18 9.28 -0.44
C ARG A 98 9.07 9.16 0.59
N GLY A 99 9.44 8.84 1.81
CA GLY A 99 8.48 8.74 2.89
C GLY A 99 9.11 8.63 4.27
N ARG A 100 8.21 8.49 5.25
CA ARG A 100 8.58 8.39 6.66
C ARG A 100 7.72 7.33 7.33
N VAL A 101 8.35 6.45 8.08
CA VAL A 101 7.68 5.45 8.91
C VAL A 101 8.07 5.67 10.37
N MET A 102 7.08 5.65 11.26
CA MET A 102 7.32 5.74 12.70
C MET A 102 7.71 4.37 13.25
N THR A 103 8.75 4.34 14.05
CA THR A 103 9.23 3.17 14.77
C THR A 103 9.29 3.47 16.26
N LYS A 104 9.53 2.45 17.10
CA LYS A 104 9.74 2.66 18.53
C LYS A 104 10.98 3.52 18.85
N TYR A 105 11.89 3.68 17.91
CA TYR A 105 13.09 4.51 18.03
C TYR A 105 12.96 5.90 17.40
N GLY A 106 11.78 6.24 16.88
CA GLY A 106 11.51 7.48 16.19
C GLY A 106 11.22 7.27 14.70
N ALA A 107 11.25 8.35 13.93
CA ALA A 107 10.95 8.31 12.52
C ALA A 107 12.13 7.80 11.68
N VAL A 108 11.86 6.83 10.82
CA VAL A 108 12.78 6.40 9.74
C VAL A 108 12.36 7.12 8.47
N HIS A 109 13.27 7.92 7.92
CA HIS A 109 13.09 8.61 6.64
C HIS A 109 13.80 7.81 5.55
N VAL A 110 13.08 7.48 4.51
CA VAL A 110 13.63 6.76 3.35
C VAL A 110 13.36 7.56 2.09
N GLU A 111 14.38 7.67 1.27
CA GLU A 111 14.28 8.19 -0.09
C GLU A 111 15.16 7.35 -1.01
N TRP A 112 14.61 6.94 -2.13
CA TRP A 112 15.37 6.27 -3.17
C TRP A 112 14.95 6.72 -4.57
N LYS A 113 15.84 6.56 -5.51
CA LYS A 113 15.65 6.88 -6.92
C LYS A 113 16.35 5.82 -7.78
N THR A 114 15.69 5.41 -8.84
CA THR A 114 16.28 4.55 -9.89
C THR A 114 17.00 5.35 -10.96
#